data_7460105540c046c60794c0106dfe5f0d
#
_entry.id   7460105540c046c60794c0106dfe5f0d
#
_cell.length_a   1.000
_cell.length_b   1.000
_cell.length_c   1.000
_cell.angle_alpha   90.00
_cell.angle_beta   90.00
_cell.angle_gamma   90.00
#
_symmetry.space_group_name_H-M   'P 1'
#
loop_
_entity.id
_entity.type
_entity.pdbx_description
1 polymer ?
#
loop_
_entity_poly.entity_id
_entity_poly.type
_entity_poly.pdbx_seq_one_letter_code
_entity_poly.pdbx_strand_id
1 'polypeptide(L)'
;MEKTLNLVKNDPWLEPFAGAITGRHQHVLDKEAELTNKGKQTLSDFASGYLYFGLHRTDKGWTFREWAPNATHIYMVGTFNNWEEKAAYKLKKQKNGIWEINLPADAIHHGDLYKLNVYWECGQGERIPAWATPVSYTHLRAHETPEHL
;
A
#
# COMPACT_ATOMS: atom_id res chain seq x y z
N MET A 1 2.10 38.97 -6.22
CA MET A 1 2.07 39.23 -4.77
C MET A 1 1.70 37.89 -4.08
N GLU A 2 2.61 37.31 -3.36
CA GLU A 2 2.35 36.12 -2.56
C GLU A 2 1.36 36.47 -1.45
N LYS A 3 0.24 35.78 -1.39
CA LYS A 3 -0.82 36.04 -0.41
C LYS A 3 -0.37 35.48 0.93
N THR A 4 0.09 36.35 1.84
CA THR A 4 0.47 35.95 3.19
C THR A 4 -0.64 35.15 3.86
N LEU A 5 -0.33 33.99 4.38
CA LEU A 5 -1.28 33.10 5.04
C LEU A 5 -1.82 33.76 6.32
N ASN A 6 -3.08 33.51 6.63
CA ASN A 6 -3.74 34.05 7.84
C ASN A 6 -3.03 33.65 9.14
N LEU A 7 -2.37 32.48 9.15
CA LEU A 7 -1.58 32.01 10.28
C LEU A 7 -0.47 33.04 10.63
N VAL A 8 0.28 33.49 9.63
CA VAL A 8 1.36 34.46 9.82
C VAL A 8 0.84 35.85 10.16
N LYS A 9 -0.34 36.24 9.63
CA LYS A 9 -0.98 37.53 9.95
C LYS A 9 -1.46 37.59 11.38
N ASN A 10 -1.94 36.49 11.93
CA ASN A 10 -2.49 36.40 13.25
C ASN A 10 -1.44 36.24 14.34
N ASP A 11 -0.23 35.81 13.98
CA ASP A 11 0.88 35.64 14.92
C ASP A 11 2.18 36.26 14.32
N PRO A 12 2.52 37.48 14.78
CA PRO A 12 3.71 38.19 14.32
C PRO A 12 5.04 37.44 14.56
N TRP A 13 5.11 36.53 15.54
CA TRP A 13 6.30 35.70 15.81
C TRP A 13 6.61 34.71 14.67
N LEU A 14 5.64 34.43 13.81
CA LEU A 14 5.81 33.58 12.65
C LEU A 14 6.33 34.33 11.42
N GLU A 15 6.44 35.65 11.45
CA GLU A 15 6.89 36.45 10.30
C GLU A 15 8.27 36.00 9.77
N PRO A 16 9.31 35.74 10.62
CA PRO A 16 10.60 35.26 10.13
C PRO A 16 10.53 33.91 9.40
N PHE A 17 9.47 33.14 9.65
CA PHE A 17 9.24 31.81 9.06
C PHE A 17 8.19 31.81 7.94
N ALA A 18 7.68 32.98 7.56
CA ALA A 18 6.59 33.12 6.59
C ALA A 18 6.89 32.39 5.26
N GLY A 19 8.12 32.49 4.77
CA GLY A 19 8.52 31.78 3.54
C GLY A 19 8.44 30.27 3.67
N ALA A 20 8.93 29.70 4.77
CA ALA A 20 8.88 28.26 5.00
C ALA A 20 7.45 27.76 5.19
N ILE A 21 6.60 28.53 5.88
CA ILE A 21 5.18 28.21 6.09
C ILE A 21 4.43 28.24 4.76
N THR A 22 4.63 29.28 3.96
CA THR A 22 4.01 29.41 2.63
C THR A 22 4.47 28.30 1.70
N GLY A 23 5.76 27.97 1.69
CA GLY A 23 6.29 26.88 0.87
C GLY A 23 5.71 25.52 1.24
N ARG A 24 5.56 25.21 2.53
CA ARG A 24 4.90 23.98 2.98
C ARG A 24 3.42 23.92 2.58
N HIS A 25 2.72 25.03 2.73
CA HIS A 25 1.31 25.13 2.32
C HIS A 25 1.18 24.93 0.81
N GLN A 26 2.04 25.58 0.00
CA GLN A 26 2.03 25.40 -1.44
C GLN A 26 2.31 23.95 -1.83
N HIS A 27 3.27 23.30 -1.18
CA HIS A 27 3.55 21.89 -1.43
C HIS A 27 2.34 20.98 -1.20
N VAL A 28 1.53 21.25 -0.15
CA VAL A 28 0.28 20.50 0.09
C VAL A 28 -0.71 20.72 -1.05
N LEU A 29 -0.90 21.97 -1.49
CA LEU A 29 -1.81 22.28 -2.60
C LEU A 29 -1.36 21.68 -3.93
N ASP A 30 -0.06 21.69 -4.20
CA ASP A 30 0.51 21.08 -5.40
C ASP A 30 0.31 19.56 -5.38
N LYS A 31 0.51 18.95 -4.21
CA LYS A 31 0.27 17.50 -4.04
C LYS A 31 -1.20 17.13 -4.17
N GLU A 32 -2.10 17.92 -3.59
CA GLU A 32 -3.54 17.74 -3.79
C GLU A 32 -3.92 17.86 -5.26
N ALA A 33 -3.41 18.87 -5.96
CA ALA A 33 -3.67 19.04 -7.41
C ALA A 33 -3.13 17.88 -8.24
N GLU A 34 -1.96 17.31 -7.88
CA GLU A 34 -1.42 16.12 -8.51
C GLU A 34 -2.34 14.90 -8.30
N LEU A 35 -2.72 14.62 -7.04
CA LEU A 35 -3.52 13.45 -6.69
C LEU A 35 -4.95 13.52 -7.24
N THR A 36 -5.51 14.71 -7.33
CA THR A 36 -6.85 14.95 -7.87
C THR A 36 -6.90 15.18 -9.39
N ASN A 37 -5.76 14.98 -10.06
CA ASN A 37 -5.63 15.27 -11.48
C ASN A 37 -6.14 16.69 -11.82
N LYS A 38 -5.64 17.68 -11.05
CA LYS A 38 -6.03 19.11 -11.12
C LYS A 38 -7.54 19.34 -10.88
N GLY A 39 -8.10 18.65 -9.91
CA GLY A 39 -9.51 18.80 -9.51
C GLY A 39 -10.52 18.05 -10.38
N LYS A 40 -10.07 17.15 -11.28
CA LYS A 40 -10.95 16.29 -12.07
C LYS A 40 -11.57 15.14 -11.26
N GLN A 41 -10.96 14.81 -10.14
CA GLN A 41 -11.44 13.81 -9.17
C GLN A 41 -11.22 14.34 -7.75
N THR A 42 -11.90 13.77 -6.78
CA THR A 42 -11.72 14.11 -5.37
C THR A 42 -10.57 13.31 -4.74
N LEU A 43 -10.09 13.73 -3.58
CA LEU A 43 -9.16 12.93 -2.78
C LEU A 43 -9.78 11.59 -2.35
N SER A 44 -11.10 11.55 -2.15
CA SER A 44 -11.83 10.33 -1.86
C SER A 44 -11.80 9.35 -3.03
N ASP A 45 -11.91 9.85 -4.26
CA ASP A 45 -11.80 9.01 -5.46
C ASP A 45 -10.37 8.46 -5.62
N PHE A 46 -9.35 9.27 -5.29
CA PHE A 46 -7.96 8.83 -5.27
C PHE A 46 -7.72 7.75 -4.20
N ALA A 47 -8.39 7.84 -3.05
CA ALA A 47 -8.26 6.90 -1.93
C ALA A 47 -8.90 5.52 -2.20
N SER A 48 -9.14 5.15 -3.44
CA SER A 48 -9.71 3.86 -3.88
C SER A 48 -8.69 2.73 -4.01
N GLY A 49 -7.54 2.84 -3.33
CA GLY A 49 -6.47 1.83 -3.37
C GLY A 49 -6.92 0.41 -3.03
N TYR A 50 -7.94 0.27 -2.20
CA TYR A 50 -8.55 -1.03 -1.85
C TYR A 50 -9.22 -1.74 -3.04
N LEU A 51 -9.58 -1.01 -4.11
CA LEU A 51 -10.10 -1.57 -5.36
C LEU A 51 -8.99 -2.04 -6.30
N TYR A 52 -7.76 -1.61 -6.06
CA TYR A 52 -6.61 -1.91 -6.90
C TYR A 52 -5.64 -2.89 -6.24
N PHE A 53 -5.29 -2.65 -4.96
CA PHE A 53 -4.41 -3.49 -4.17
C PHE A 53 -5.18 -4.60 -3.47
N GLY A 54 -4.46 -5.64 -3.06
CA GLY A 54 -5.02 -6.84 -2.44
C GLY A 54 -5.38 -7.91 -3.46
N LEU A 55 -6.15 -8.88 -3.01
CA LEU A 55 -6.58 -10.04 -3.80
C LEU A 55 -7.98 -9.80 -4.35
N HIS A 56 -8.08 -9.75 -5.67
CA HIS A 56 -9.33 -9.53 -6.39
C HIS A 56 -9.65 -10.67 -7.34
N ARG A 57 -10.90 -11.12 -7.33
CA ARG A 57 -11.40 -12.05 -8.33
C ARG A 57 -11.80 -11.30 -9.60
N THR A 58 -11.34 -11.82 -10.73
CA THR A 58 -11.65 -11.32 -12.06
C THR A 58 -12.29 -12.44 -12.90
N ASP A 59 -12.83 -12.13 -14.06
CA ASP A 59 -13.39 -13.13 -14.98
C ASP A 59 -12.35 -14.17 -15.44
N LYS A 60 -11.06 -13.82 -15.38
CA LYS A 60 -9.94 -14.67 -15.80
C LYS A 60 -9.25 -15.44 -14.67
N GLY A 61 -9.68 -15.21 -13.41
CA GLY A 61 -9.04 -15.80 -12.23
C GLY A 61 -8.82 -14.79 -11.12
N TRP A 62 -7.68 -14.86 -10.45
CA TRP A 62 -7.32 -13.98 -9.35
C TRP A 62 -6.21 -13.03 -9.75
N THR A 63 -6.31 -11.77 -9.37
CA THR A 63 -5.23 -10.79 -9.46
C THR A 63 -4.91 -10.30 -8.07
N PHE A 64 -3.66 -10.40 -7.69
CA PHE A 64 -3.15 -9.84 -6.42
C PHE A 64 -2.12 -8.76 -6.71
N ARG A 65 -2.23 -7.63 -6.00
CA ARG A 65 -1.30 -6.51 -6.08
C ARG A 65 -0.90 -6.02 -4.70
N GLU A 66 0.38 -5.72 -4.55
CA GLU A 66 0.94 -5.14 -3.33
C GLU A 66 1.96 -4.05 -3.69
N TRP A 67 2.11 -3.07 -2.82
CA TRP A 67 3.12 -2.03 -2.96
C TRP A 67 4.30 -2.30 -2.03
N ALA A 68 5.46 -2.59 -2.60
CA ALA A 68 6.68 -2.89 -1.86
C ALA A 68 7.91 -2.41 -2.66
N PRO A 69 8.20 -1.10 -2.67
CA PRO A 69 9.22 -0.52 -3.54
C PRO A 69 10.62 -1.07 -3.29
N ASN A 70 10.95 -1.41 -2.05
CA ASN A 70 12.26 -1.89 -1.62
C ASN A 70 12.40 -3.43 -1.69
N ALA A 71 11.34 -4.14 -2.06
CA ALA A 71 11.42 -5.59 -2.20
C ALA A 71 12.23 -5.99 -3.44
N THR A 72 12.97 -7.09 -3.31
CA THR A 72 13.71 -7.75 -4.39
C THR A 72 12.96 -8.95 -4.94
N HIS A 73 12.26 -9.69 -4.08
CA HIS A 73 11.40 -10.82 -4.43
C HIS A 73 10.20 -10.87 -3.49
N ILE A 74 9.06 -11.33 -3.99
CA ILE A 74 7.87 -11.58 -3.18
C ILE A 74 7.25 -12.90 -3.64
N TYR A 75 6.91 -13.76 -2.69
CA TYR A 75 6.15 -14.98 -2.90
C TYR A 75 4.86 -14.93 -2.09
N MET A 76 3.77 -15.36 -2.71
CA MET A 76 2.53 -15.61 -1.99
C MET A 76 2.52 -17.05 -1.51
N VAL A 77 2.35 -17.26 -0.20
CA VAL A 77 2.26 -18.57 0.44
C VAL A 77 0.97 -18.69 1.22
N GLY A 78 0.40 -19.86 1.26
CA GLY A 78 -0.89 -20.08 1.92
C GLY A 78 -1.31 -21.52 1.93
N THR A 79 -2.55 -21.78 2.37
CA THR A 79 -3.13 -23.13 2.43
C THR A 79 -3.17 -23.80 1.05
N PHE A 80 -3.32 -23.03 -0.02
CA PHE A 80 -3.39 -23.50 -1.39
C PHE A 80 -2.05 -24.04 -1.95
N ASN A 81 -0.92 -23.73 -1.31
CA ASN A 81 0.40 -24.23 -1.73
C ASN A 81 1.21 -24.84 -0.60
N ASN A 82 0.55 -25.21 0.52
CA ASN A 82 1.16 -25.79 1.74
C ASN A 82 2.19 -24.86 2.40
N TRP A 83 2.00 -23.54 2.28
CA TRP A 83 2.89 -22.49 2.80
C TRP A 83 4.31 -22.53 2.22
N GLU A 84 4.46 -23.16 1.04
CA GLU A 84 5.73 -23.29 0.34
C GLU A 84 5.90 -22.20 -0.73
N GLU A 85 7.12 -21.74 -0.90
CA GLU A 85 7.46 -20.84 -2.00
C GLU A 85 7.55 -21.62 -3.31
N LYS A 86 6.60 -21.37 -4.20
CA LYS A 86 6.55 -21.98 -5.52
C LYS A 86 6.68 -20.90 -6.60
N ALA A 87 7.39 -21.21 -7.67
CA ALA A 87 7.59 -20.27 -8.78
C ALA A 87 6.27 -19.75 -9.37
N ALA A 88 5.22 -20.59 -9.37
CA ALA A 88 3.88 -20.22 -9.82
C ALA A 88 3.23 -19.11 -8.97
N TYR A 89 3.67 -18.92 -7.73
CA TYR A 89 3.17 -17.92 -6.78
C TYR A 89 4.15 -16.78 -6.52
N LYS A 90 5.18 -16.64 -7.37
CA LYS A 90 6.11 -15.53 -7.33
C LYS A 90 5.51 -14.29 -7.99
N LEU A 91 5.48 -13.17 -7.27
CA LEU A 91 5.02 -11.90 -7.80
C LEU A 91 6.03 -11.31 -8.79
N LYS A 92 5.53 -10.56 -9.75
CA LYS A 92 6.32 -9.83 -10.76
C LYS A 92 6.36 -8.35 -10.39
N LYS A 93 7.56 -7.77 -10.37
CA LYS A 93 7.74 -6.34 -10.14
C LYS A 93 7.23 -5.54 -11.33
N GLN A 94 6.38 -4.58 -11.05
CA GLN A 94 5.85 -3.60 -11.99
C GLN A 94 6.53 -2.23 -11.78
N LYS A 95 6.05 -1.20 -12.45
CA LYS A 95 6.50 0.18 -12.23
C LYS A 95 6.06 0.69 -10.85
N ASN A 96 6.74 1.73 -10.35
CA ASN A 96 6.40 2.45 -9.11
C ASN A 96 6.36 1.59 -7.84
N GLY A 97 7.12 0.50 -7.79
CA GLY A 97 7.20 -0.36 -6.61
C GLY A 97 6.01 -1.30 -6.43
N ILE A 98 5.16 -1.44 -7.43
CA ILE A 98 4.02 -2.36 -7.43
C ILE A 98 4.50 -3.75 -7.78
N TRP A 99 3.93 -4.75 -7.11
CA TRP A 99 4.11 -6.16 -7.38
C TRP A 99 2.77 -6.79 -7.72
N GLU A 100 2.74 -7.63 -8.74
CA GLU A 100 1.51 -8.24 -9.25
C GLU A 100 1.70 -9.72 -9.53
N ILE A 101 0.65 -10.49 -9.28
CA ILE A 101 0.52 -11.86 -9.76
C ILE A 101 -0.91 -12.09 -10.24
N ASN A 102 -1.02 -12.84 -11.35
CA ASN A 102 -2.30 -13.33 -11.88
C ASN A 102 -2.31 -14.85 -11.74
N LEU A 103 -3.35 -15.37 -11.10
CA LEU A 103 -3.53 -16.79 -10.83
C LEU A 103 -4.81 -17.30 -11.48
N PRO A 104 -4.87 -18.57 -11.91
CA PRO A 104 -6.10 -19.14 -12.43
C PRO A 104 -7.22 -19.18 -11.37
N ALA A 105 -8.46 -19.37 -11.82
CA ALA A 105 -9.64 -19.26 -10.96
C ALA A 105 -9.71 -20.34 -9.86
N ASP A 106 -9.06 -21.45 -10.08
CA ASP A 106 -8.98 -22.62 -9.20
C ASP A 106 -7.74 -22.63 -8.28
N ALA A 107 -6.87 -21.61 -8.40
CA ALA A 107 -5.64 -21.52 -7.60
C ALA A 107 -5.88 -21.17 -6.14
N ILE A 108 -6.96 -20.46 -5.85
CA ILE A 108 -7.32 -20.00 -4.50
C ILE A 108 -8.82 -20.19 -4.30
N HIS A 109 -9.21 -20.70 -3.14
CA HIS A 109 -10.59 -20.93 -2.76
C HIS A 109 -11.04 -20.01 -1.62
N HIS A 110 -12.35 -19.86 -1.47
CA HIS A 110 -12.90 -19.13 -0.33
C HIS A 110 -12.52 -19.82 0.98
N GLY A 111 -11.97 -19.05 1.92
CA GLY A 111 -11.47 -19.57 3.21
C GLY A 111 -9.98 -19.90 3.21
N ASP A 112 -9.30 -19.83 2.07
CA ASP A 112 -7.84 -19.98 2.04
C ASP A 112 -7.14 -18.85 2.78
N LEU A 113 -6.16 -19.22 3.61
CA LEU A 113 -5.29 -18.30 4.33
C LEU A 113 -4.02 -18.04 3.51
N TYR A 114 -3.53 -16.81 3.52
CA TYR A 114 -2.29 -16.48 2.83
C TYR A 114 -1.51 -15.35 3.51
N LYS A 115 -0.23 -15.31 3.24
CA LYS A 115 0.71 -14.24 3.57
C LYS A 115 1.72 -14.07 2.45
N LEU A 116 2.58 -13.07 2.58
CA LEU A 116 3.67 -12.82 1.67
C LEU A 116 5.00 -13.12 2.36
N ASN A 117 5.88 -13.82 1.66
CA ASN A 117 7.30 -13.86 1.99
C ASN A 117 7.99 -12.78 1.16
N VAL A 118 8.47 -11.74 1.83
CA VAL A 118 9.07 -10.57 1.21
C VAL A 118 10.57 -10.58 1.47
N TYR A 119 11.34 -10.42 0.40
CA TYR A 119 12.78 -10.33 0.41
C TYR A 119 13.21 -8.90 0.06
N TRP A 120 14.21 -8.39 0.74
CA TRP A 120 14.86 -7.11 0.46
C TRP A 120 16.39 -7.27 0.57
N GLU A 121 17.15 -6.24 0.24
CA GLU A 121 18.62 -6.32 0.09
C GLU A 121 19.34 -6.94 1.30
N CYS A 122 18.88 -6.64 2.52
CA CYS A 122 19.56 -7.08 3.76
C CYS A 122 18.75 -8.11 4.56
N GLY A 123 17.68 -8.71 4.01
CA GLY A 123 16.87 -9.66 4.76
C GLY A 123 15.62 -10.14 4.07
N GLN A 124 14.83 -10.87 4.85
CA GLN A 124 13.53 -11.37 4.45
C GLN A 124 12.57 -11.38 5.64
N GLY A 125 11.29 -11.44 5.37
CA GLY A 125 10.29 -11.59 6.42
C GLY A 125 8.91 -11.86 5.87
N GLU A 126 8.10 -12.47 6.71
CA GLU A 126 6.70 -12.69 6.43
C GLU A 126 5.91 -11.41 6.65
N ARG A 127 4.95 -11.14 5.76
CA ARG A 127 4.07 -9.97 5.85
C ARG A 127 2.65 -10.37 5.51
N ILE A 128 1.73 -9.76 6.23
CA ILE A 128 0.35 -9.75 5.80
C ILE A 128 0.19 -8.59 4.84
N PRO A 129 -0.48 -8.83 3.70
CA PRO A 129 -0.74 -7.76 2.73
C PRO A 129 -1.46 -6.59 3.39
N ALA A 130 -1.07 -5.35 3.04
CA ALA A 130 -1.69 -4.14 3.57
C ALA A 130 -3.21 -4.08 3.30
N TRP A 131 -3.65 -4.69 2.21
CA TRP A 131 -5.05 -4.77 1.76
C TRP A 131 -5.61 -6.19 1.85
N ALA A 132 -5.19 -6.95 2.88
CA ALA A 132 -5.75 -8.27 3.13
C ALA A 132 -7.21 -8.17 3.57
N THR A 133 -8.07 -9.01 2.99
CA THR A 133 -9.45 -9.14 3.45
C THR A 133 -9.56 -9.97 4.73
N PRO A 134 -10.65 -9.84 5.52
CA PRO A 134 -10.72 -10.32 6.93
C PRO A 134 -10.37 -11.78 7.20
N VAL A 135 -10.32 -12.62 6.19
CA VAL A 135 -10.01 -14.07 6.32
C VAL A 135 -8.61 -14.32 6.87
N SER A 136 -7.71 -13.34 6.75
CA SER A 136 -6.31 -13.40 7.19
C SER A 136 -6.11 -13.01 8.67
N TYR A 137 -7.09 -12.41 9.32
CA TYR A 137 -6.95 -11.81 10.66
C TYR A 137 -6.79 -12.83 11.80
N THR A 138 -7.32 -14.03 11.66
CA THR A 138 -7.22 -15.04 12.71
C THR A 138 -5.79 -15.57 12.90
N HIS A 139 -4.96 -15.47 11.88
CA HIS A 139 -3.56 -15.89 11.93
C HIS A 139 -2.63 -14.82 12.51
N LEU A 140 -3.01 -13.53 12.41
CA LEU A 140 -2.27 -12.41 12.98
C LEU A 140 -2.18 -12.43 14.50
N ARG A 141 -3.26 -12.81 15.16
CA ARG A 141 -3.31 -12.84 16.64
C ARG A 141 -2.38 -13.87 17.27
N ALA A 142 -1.95 -14.88 16.52
CA ALA A 142 -1.02 -15.89 17.00
C ALA A 142 0.46 -15.45 16.95
N HIS A 143 0.77 -14.33 16.28
CA HIS A 143 2.14 -13.81 16.12
C HIS A 143 2.34 -12.40 16.67
N GLU A 144 1.34 -11.79 17.29
CA GLU A 144 1.55 -10.61 18.11
C GLU A 144 2.28 -11.08 19.37
N THR A 145 3.59 -10.86 19.37
CA THR A 145 4.42 -11.13 20.55
C THR A 145 3.97 -10.24 21.71
N PRO A 146 4.05 -10.73 22.99
CA PRO A 146 3.62 -9.99 24.17
C PRO A 146 4.40 -8.70 24.46
N GLU A 147 5.26 -8.24 23.57
CA GLU A 147 6.13 -7.08 23.74
C GLU A 147 5.43 -5.73 23.50
N HIS A 148 4.13 -5.75 23.19
CA HIS A 148 3.31 -4.54 22.99
C HIS A 148 2.12 -4.42 23.95
N LEU A 149 2.20 -5.07 25.14
CA LEU A 149 1.31 -4.83 26.26
C LEU A 149 1.99 -3.99 27.34
#